data_0da765bf32ce5b9b51d89c7ca2618b63
#
_entry.id   0da765bf32ce5b9b51d89c7ca2618b63
#
_cell.length_a   1.000
_cell.length_b   1.000
_cell.length_c   1.000
_cell.angle_alpha   90.00
_cell.angle_beta   90.00
_cell.angle_gamma   90.00
#
_symmetry.space_group_name_H-M   'P 1'
#
loop_
_entity.id
_entity.type
_entity.pdbx_description
1 polymer ?
#
loop_
_entity_poly.entity_id
_entity_poly.type
_entity_poly.pdbx_seq_one_letter_code
_entity_poly.pdbx_strand_id
1 'polypeptide(L)'
;MSVIDSFGMLIAKKWIAGEDLQHAIQEAKRINSHKESVIMNYLGEDLKSKKLVEQNMDQLMQLLDQMHSKKIKGSIAVKPTQTGLIVSTSYFEKNYSMILAKAQRYGITVWLDMEQYRFVPSTINTYLKFHKQYKNTGVCIQAKLKRSLKDVERIAKHNGMVRLVKGAYKYPSTIAFQDKRDVYNNYLRCMEYLFSHADKFMIASHDDKIIKIAINSEKKYHKRIAFGMLKGVRSSLAAKIAESEDMNIYLPYGEEWIKYSMRRLSEWEHTKIIIRSIIQG
;
A
#
# COMPACT_ATOMS: atom_id res chain seq x y z
N MET A 1 5.23 24.20 19.11
CA MET A 1 4.13 23.61 18.32
C MET A 1 3.00 24.61 18.28
N SER A 2 2.57 25.01 17.09
CA SER A 2 1.46 25.96 16.94
C SER A 2 0.12 25.27 17.23
N VAL A 3 -0.93 26.04 17.56
CA VAL A 3 -2.30 25.52 17.75
C VAL A 3 -2.80 24.81 16.48
N ILE A 4 -2.33 25.25 15.32
CA ILE A 4 -2.61 24.64 14.00
C ILE A 4 -1.98 23.24 13.91
N ASP A 5 -0.79 23.03 14.47
CA ASP A 5 -0.11 21.72 14.48
C ASP A 5 -0.87 20.73 15.38
N SER A 6 -1.38 21.19 16.53
CA SER A 6 -2.11 20.34 17.46
C SER A 6 -3.47 19.89 16.90
N PHE A 7 -4.21 20.78 16.22
CA PHE A 7 -5.48 20.43 15.58
C PHE A 7 -5.29 19.58 14.33
N GLY A 8 -4.28 19.91 13.51
CA GLY A 8 -3.88 19.10 12.37
C GLY A 8 -3.46 17.69 12.77
N MET A 9 -2.72 17.55 13.88
CA MET A 9 -2.32 16.28 14.45
C MET A 9 -3.53 15.46 14.93
N LEU A 10 -4.54 16.09 15.54
CA LEU A 10 -5.74 15.39 15.99
C LEU A 10 -6.50 14.74 14.82
N ILE A 11 -6.59 15.44 13.69
CA ILE A 11 -7.19 14.90 12.46
C ILE A 11 -6.29 13.82 11.85
N ALA A 12 -4.98 14.06 11.78
CA ALA A 12 -4.02 13.13 11.21
C ALA A 12 -3.93 11.80 11.98
N LYS A 13 -4.11 11.80 13.30
CA LYS A 13 -4.16 10.60 14.15
C LYS A 13 -5.19 9.56 13.69
N LYS A 14 -6.22 9.99 12.97
CA LYS A 14 -7.17 9.03 12.36
C LYS A 14 -6.52 8.19 11.27
N TRP A 15 -5.52 8.71 10.55
CA TRP A 15 -4.94 8.09 9.36
C TRP A 15 -3.54 7.54 9.54
N ILE A 16 -2.80 8.04 10.55
CA ILE A 16 -1.45 7.58 10.87
C ILE A 16 -1.43 6.89 12.23
N ALA A 17 -0.42 6.07 12.45
CA ALA A 17 -0.23 5.38 13.73
C ALA A 17 0.62 6.18 14.73
N GLY A 18 1.10 7.35 14.34
CA GLY A 18 1.99 8.18 15.14
C GLY A 18 3.25 8.60 14.38
N GLU A 19 4.13 9.31 15.04
CA GLU A 19 5.38 9.83 14.45
C GLU A 19 6.54 8.85 14.57
N ASP A 20 6.47 7.89 15.48
CA ASP A 20 7.53 6.95 15.77
C ASP A 20 7.09 5.48 15.67
N LEU A 21 8.08 4.60 15.66
CA LEU A 21 7.89 3.15 15.54
C LEU A 21 7.16 2.55 16.74
N GLN A 22 7.37 3.08 17.96
CA GLN A 22 6.76 2.52 19.16
C GLN A 22 5.23 2.69 19.13
N HIS A 23 4.73 3.88 18.81
CA HIS A 23 3.31 4.13 18.62
C HIS A 23 2.74 3.28 17.48
N ALA A 24 3.49 3.16 16.37
CA ALA A 24 3.06 2.34 15.23
C ALA A 24 2.90 0.86 15.61
N ILE A 25 3.81 0.30 16.41
CA ILE A 25 3.72 -1.09 16.90
C ILE A 25 2.54 -1.27 17.88
N GLN A 26 2.28 -0.30 18.75
CA GLN A 26 1.13 -0.35 19.66
C GLN A 26 -0.19 -0.36 18.87
N GLU A 27 -0.30 0.51 17.87
CA GLU A 27 -1.48 0.58 17.01
C GLU A 27 -1.64 -0.70 16.16
N ALA A 28 -0.54 -1.25 15.65
CA ALA A 28 -0.55 -2.52 14.93
C ALA A 28 -1.08 -3.68 15.80
N LYS A 29 -0.67 -3.75 17.07
CA LYS A 29 -1.20 -4.72 18.03
C LYS A 29 -2.70 -4.55 18.25
N ARG A 30 -3.16 -3.30 18.39
CA ARG A 30 -4.58 -2.99 18.55
C ARG A 30 -5.38 -3.45 17.32
N ILE A 31 -4.89 -3.20 16.12
CA ILE A 31 -5.52 -3.67 14.88
C ILE A 31 -5.54 -5.21 14.85
N ASN A 32 -4.42 -5.85 15.16
CA ASN A 32 -4.34 -7.32 15.17
C ASN A 32 -5.30 -7.97 16.16
N SER A 33 -5.64 -7.32 17.31
CA SER A 33 -6.61 -7.84 18.27
C SER A 33 -8.04 -7.89 17.70
N HIS A 34 -8.33 -7.17 16.60
CA HIS A 34 -9.61 -7.19 15.88
C HIS A 34 -9.60 -8.10 14.64
N LYS A 35 -8.71 -9.10 14.59
CA LYS A 35 -8.53 -10.05 13.47
C LYS A 35 -8.04 -9.44 12.15
N GLU A 36 -7.71 -8.16 12.11
CA GLU A 36 -7.17 -7.48 10.97
C GLU A 36 -5.63 -7.61 10.94
N SER A 37 -5.06 -7.73 9.76
CA SER A 37 -3.60 -7.63 9.54
C SER A 37 -3.22 -6.18 9.24
N VAL A 38 -1.92 -5.85 9.34
CA VAL A 38 -1.43 -4.52 9.00
C VAL A 38 -0.51 -4.53 7.79
N ILE A 39 -0.49 -3.42 7.05
CA ILE A 39 0.56 -3.10 6.08
C ILE A 39 1.27 -1.86 6.63
N MET A 40 2.37 -2.05 7.37
CA MET A 40 3.09 -0.94 8.00
C MET A 40 3.91 -0.19 6.96
N ASN A 41 3.79 1.13 6.95
CA ASN A 41 4.53 2.00 6.03
C ASN A 41 5.20 3.13 6.80
N TYR A 42 6.53 3.11 6.85
CA TYR A 42 7.30 4.24 7.32
C TYR A 42 7.23 5.36 6.27
N LEU A 43 6.80 6.54 6.70
CA LEU A 43 6.61 7.68 5.80
C LEU A 43 7.96 8.28 5.40
N GLY A 44 8.11 8.56 4.14
CA GLY A 44 9.27 9.14 3.47
C GLY A 44 9.17 8.83 1.98
N GLU A 45 9.55 9.76 1.15
CA GLU A 45 9.59 9.61 -0.31
C GLU A 45 10.51 10.68 -0.91
N ASP A 46 10.88 10.49 -2.18
CA ASP A 46 11.70 11.44 -2.94
C ASP A 46 13.08 11.74 -2.29
N LEU A 47 13.70 10.74 -1.64
CA LEU A 47 15.02 10.90 -1.02
C LEU A 47 16.11 11.00 -2.08
N LYS A 48 16.83 12.14 -2.09
CA LYS A 48 17.81 12.50 -3.13
C LYS A 48 19.27 12.21 -2.75
N SER A 49 19.57 11.94 -1.48
CA SER A 49 20.93 11.67 -1.03
C SER A 49 21.07 10.29 -0.42
N LYS A 50 22.24 9.67 -0.58
CA LYS A 50 22.55 8.36 0.03
C LYS A 50 22.38 8.40 1.54
N LYS A 51 22.83 9.47 2.22
CA LYS A 51 22.71 9.65 3.68
C LYS A 51 21.26 9.54 4.15
N LEU A 52 20.32 10.21 3.47
CA LEU A 52 18.89 10.14 3.82
C LEU A 52 18.32 8.74 3.56
N VAL A 53 18.74 8.11 2.47
CA VAL A 53 18.33 6.74 2.17
C VAL A 53 18.85 5.75 3.21
N GLU A 54 20.09 5.88 3.67
CA GLU A 54 20.69 5.04 4.71
C GLU A 54 19.94 5.18 6.03
N GLN A 55 19.65 6.40 6.48
CA GLN A 55 18.82 6.66 7.66
C GLN A 55 17.42 6.01 7.54
N ASN A 56 16.82 6.11 6.37
CA ASN A 56 15.54 5.48 6.12
C ASN A 56 15.62 3.95 6.10
N MET A 57 16.70 3.40 5.55
CA MET A 57 16.95 1.95 5.57
C MET A 57 17.06 1.43 7.00
N ASP A 58 17.74 2.16 7.90
CA ASP A 58 17.83 1.80 9.32
C ASP A 58 16.45 1.72 9.97
N GLN A 59 15.55 2.67 9.67
CA GLN A 59 14.16 2.65 10.15
C GLN A 59 13.40 1.43 9.62
N LEU A 60 13.54 1.09 8.36
CA LEU A 60 12.89 -0.08 7.76
C LEU A 60 13.43 -1.40 8.34
N MET A 61 14.72 -1.48 8.62
CA MET A 61 15.33 -2.64 9.27
C MET A 61 14.86 -2.80 10.71
N GLN A 62 14.77 -1.71 11.48
CA GLN A 62 14.20 -1.70 12.83
C GLN A 62 12.72 -2.07 12.81
N LEU A 63 11.94 -1.58 11.84
CA LEU A 63 10.54 -1.96 11.68
C LEU A 63 10.37 -3.48 11.54
N LEU A 64 11.16 -4.12 10.67
CA LEU A 64 11.13 -5.57 10.50
C LEU A 64 11.48 -6.30 11.81
N ASP A 65 12.52 -5.85 12.54
CA ASP A 65 12.90 -6.44 13.83
C ASP A 65 11.78 -6.33 14.86
N GLN A 66 11.14 -5.17 14.96
CA GLN A 66 10.04 -4.96 15.91
C GLN A 66 8.80 -5.77 15.53
N MET A 67 8.45 -5.84 14.24
CA MET A 67 7.33 -6.67 13.80
C MET A 67 7.56 -8.14 14.15
N HIS A 68 8.77 -8.66 13.90
CA HIS A 68 9.12 -10.04 14.23
C HIS A 68 9.10 -10.29 15.74
N SER A 69 9.84 -9.50 16.54
CA SER A 69 9.96 -9.69 17.99
C SER A 69 8.64 -9.50 18.74
N LYS A 70 7.77 -8.60 18.27
CA LYS A 70 6.45 -8.34 18.85
C LYS A 70 5.33 -9.17 18.24
N LYS A 71 5.66 -10.09 17.31
CA LYS A 71 4.71 -10.99 16.63
C LYS A 71 3.55 -10.24 15.96
N ILE A 72 3.86 -9.10 15.30
CA ILE A 72 2.87 -8.32 14.56
C ILE A 72 2.44 -9.10 13.32
N LYS A 73 1.15 -9.36 13.20
CA LYS A 73 0.55 -10.00 12.02
C LYS A 73 0.40 -8.96 10.91
N GLY A 74 1.13 -9.14 9.80
CA GLY A 74 1.05 -8.22 8.68
C GLY A 74 2.28 -8.22 7.77
N SER A 75 2.40 -7.13 7.03
CA SER A 75 3.42 -6.89 6.01
C SER A 75 3.96 -5.47 6.13
N ILE A 76 4.99 -5.14 5.37
CA ILE A 76 5.47 -3.76 5.22
C ILE A 76 5.23 -3.27 3.79
N ALA A 77 5.08 -1.96 3.63
CA ALA A 77 5.11 -1.29 2.33
C ALA A 77 6.33 -0.37 2.26
N VAL A 78 7.10 -0.46 1.17
CA VAL A 78 8.27 0.36 0.92
C VAL A 78 8.14 1.09 -0.42
N LYS A 79 8.70 2.30 -0.50
CA LYS A 79 8.66 3.09 -1.73
C LYS A 79 10.00 3.03 -2.46
N PRO A 80 10.01 2.89 -3.80
CA PRO A 80 11.24 2.94 -4.58
C PRO A 80 12.10 4.17 -4.32
N THR A 81 11.48 5.37 -4.23
CA THR A 81 12.22 6.63 -3.99
C THR A 81 12.71 6.77 -2.56
N GLN A 82 12.10 6.08 -1.62
CA GLN A 82 12.51 5.98 -0.22
C GLN A 82 13.74 5.07 -0.05
N THR A 83 13.90 4.11 -0.95
CA THR A 83 14.96 3.10 -0.89
C THR A 83 16.07 3.33 -1.91
N GLY A 84 16.07 4.50 -2.58
CA GLY A 84 17.21 4.99 -3.35
C GLY A 84 17.04 5.04 -4.86
N LEU A 85 15.83 4.85 -5.41
CA LEU A 85 15.61 4.88 -6.87
C LEU A 85 16.00 6.21 -7.52
N ILE A 86 15.89 7.34 -6.79
CA ILE A 86 16.33 8.65 -7.31
C ILE A 86 17.85 8.73 -7.38
N VAL A 87 18.56 8.08 -6.47
CA VAL A 87 20.03 8.04 -6.48
C VAL A 87 20.53 7.21 -7.66
N SER A 88 20.09 5.95 -7.76
CA SER A 88 20.28 5.09 -8.93
C SER A 88 19.46 3.81 -8.81
N THR A 89 19.16 3.18 -9.94
CA THR A 89 18.47 1.88 -9.97
C THR A 89 19.27 0.80 -9.26
N SER A 90 20.59 0.75 -9.45
CA SER A 90 21.45 -0.25 -8.79
C SER A 90 21.49 -0.08 -7.27
N TYR A 91 21.50 1.16 -6.77
CA TYR A 91 21.45 1.45 -5.35
C TYR A 91 20.09 1.06 -4.73
N PHE A 92 19.00 1.38 -5.43
CA PHE A 92 17.66 0.90 -5.06
C PHE A 92 17.60 -0.64 -5.01
N GLU A 93 18.06 -1.31 -6.04
CA GLU A 93 18.07 -2.78 -6.11
C GLU A 93 18.86 -3.40 -4.95
N LYS A 94 20.04 -2.87 -4.62
CA LYS A 94 20.83 -3.29 -3.46
C LYS A 94 20.01 -3.18 -2.16
N ASN A 95 19.46 -2.01 -1.89
CA ASN A 95 18.70 -1.76 -0.67
C ASN A 95 17.42 -2.62 -0.60
N TYR A 96 16.70 -2.73 -1.71
CA TYR A 96 15.51 -3.58 -1.80
C TYR A 96 15.83 -5.05 -1.53
N SER A 97 16.92 -5.58 -2.07
CA SER A 97 17.34 -6.95 -1.79
C SER A 97 17.65 -7.19 -0.32
N MET A 98 18.26 -6.23 0.38
CA MET A 98 18.53 -6.31 1.83
C MET A 98 17.22 -6.39 2.63
N ILE A 99 16.23 -5.57 2.28
CA ILE A 99 14.89 -5.59 2.91
C ILE A 99 14.24 -6.96 2.68
N LEU A 100 14.23 -7.44 1.43
CA LEU A 100 13.60 -8.72 1.08
C LEU A 100 14.24 -9.90 1.80
N ALA A 101 15.59 -9.95 1.86
CA ALA A 101 16.32 -11.01 2.55
C ALA A 101 16.00 -11.05 4.05
N LYS A 102 15.93 -9.89 4.73
CA LYS A 102 15.57 -9.81 6.14
C LYS A 102 14.10 -10.18 6.37
N ALA A 103 13.20 -9.62 5.57
CA ALA A 103 11.77 -9.90 5.65
C ALA A 103 11.47 -11.39 5.40
N GLN A 104 12.16 -12.05 4.47
CA GLN A 104 12.01 -13.48 4.21
C GLN A 104 12.38 -14.33 5.44
N ARG A 105 13.48 -14.02 6.13
CA ARG A 105 13.86 -14.71 7.37
C ARG A 105 12.80 -14.60 8.47
N TYR A 106 12.04 -13.52 8.47
CA TYR A 106 10.99 -13.24 9.45
C TYR A 106 9.58 -13.67 8.99
N GLY A 107 9.44 -14.19 7.77
CA GLY A 107 8.14 -14.54 7.19
C GLY A 107 7.25 -13.33 6.90
N ILE A 108 7.84 -12.13 6.74
CA ILE A 108 7.11 -10.88 6.50
C ILE A 108 7.05 -10.60 4.99
N THR A 109 5.87 -10.28 4.49
CA THR A 109 5.67 -9.83 3.10
C THR A 109 6.08 -8.38 2.93
N VAL A 110 6.74 -8.06 1.79
CA VAL A 110 7.13 -6.70 1.42
C VAL A 110 6.34 -6.25 0.19
N TRP A 111 5.53 -5.23 0.35
CA TRP A 111 4.84 -4.56 -0.76
C TRP A 111 5.70 -3.43 -1.32
N LEU A 112 6.02 -3.50 -2.61
CA LEU A 112 6.66 -2.39 -3.31
C LEU A 112 5.57 -1.43 -3.79
N ASP A 113 5.50 -0.25 -3.17
CA ASP A 113 4.52 0.78 -3.52
C ASP A 113 4.78 1.34 -4.92
N MET A 114 3.71 1.75 -5.60
CA MET A 114 3.81 2.42 -6.89
C MET A 114 3.73 3.93 -6.69
N GLU A 115 4.72 4.63 -7.23
CA GLU A 115 4.84 6.07 -7.12
C GLU A 115 4.54 6.76 -8.47
N GLN A 116 5.21 7.88 -8.78
CA GLN A 116 5.00 8.65 -10.00
C GLN A 116 5.25 7.83 -11.27
N TYR A 117 4.56 8.18 -12.36
CA TYR A 117 4.60 7.46 -13.64
C TYR A 117 6.01 7.17 -14.15
N ARG A 118 6.93 8.14 -14.01
CA ARG A 118 8.33 7.99 -14.45
C ARG A 118 9.06 6.81 -13.80
N PHE A 119 8.64 6.40 -12.61
CA PHE A 119 9.26 5.29 -11.87
C PHE A 119 8.58 3.93 -12.11
N VAL A 120 7.41 3.91 -12.76
CA VAL A 120 6.64 2.66 -12.99
C VAL A 120 7.48 1.58 -13.70
N PRO A 121 8.19 1.87 -14.81
CA PRO A 121 8.98 0.84 -15.49
C PRO A 121 10.09 0.26 -14.61
N SER A 122 10.87 1.11 -13.93
CA SER A 122 11.97 0.68 -13.05
C SER A 122 11.44 -0.11 -11.86
N THR A 123 10.33 0.31 -11.25
CA THR A 123 9.70 -0.39 -10.13
C THR A 123 9.26 -1.80 -10.52
N ILE A 124 8.55 -1.95 -11.65
CA ILE A 124 8.07 -3.27 -12.11
C ILE A 124 9.24 -4.16 -12.53
N ASN A 125 10.24 -3.63 -13.22
CA ASN A 125 11.41 -4.39 -13.63
C ASN A 125 12.21 -4.91 -12.41
N THR A 126 12.44 -4.05 -11.42
CA THR A 126 13.11 -4.45 -10.17
C THR A 126 12.27 -5.47 -9.41
N TYR A 127 10.96 -5.25 -9.28
CA TYR A 127 10.07 -6.23 -8.67
C TYR A 127 10.18 -7.61 -9.33
N LEU A 128 10.03 -7.70 -10.65
CA LEU A 128 10.11 -8.97 -11.39
C LEU A 128 11.49 -9.64 -11.31
N LYS A 129 12.56 -8.85 -11.27
CA LYS A 129 13.92 -9.36 -11.04
C LYS A 129 14.03 -10.08 -9.71
N PHE A 130 13.59 -9.46 -8.63
CA PHE A 130 13.74 -10.01 -7.28
C PHE A 130 12.66 -11.03 -6.91
N HIS A 131 11.44 -10.94 -7.49
CA HIS A 131 10.38 -11.91 -7.26
C HIS A 131 10.78 -13.35 -7.66
N LYS A 132 11.72 -13.52 -8.58
CA LYS A 132 12.27 -14.85 -8.92
C LYS A 132 12.94 -15.53 -7.72
N GLN A 133 13.64 -14.75 -6.90
CA GLN A 133 14.39 -15.21 -5.73
C GLN A 133 13.57 -15.12 -4.43
N TYR A 134 12.81 -14.03 -4.24
CA TYR A 134 12.06 -13.73 -3.02
C TYR A 134 10.56 -13.84 -3.27
N LYS A 135 9.92 -14.88 -2.71
CA LYS A 135 8.47 -15.10 -2.90
C LYS A 135 7.59 -14.32 -1.94
N ASN A 136 8.20 -13.67 -0.94
CA ASN A 136 7.54 -12.80 0.04
C ASN A 136 7.43 -11.34 -0.41
N THR A 137 7.34 -11.08 -1.72
CA THR A 137 7.21 -9.73 -2.25
C THR A 137 6.02 -9.59 -3.18
N GLY A 138 5.35 -8.43 -3.11
CA GLY A 138 4.28 -8.01 -4.01
C GLY A 138 4.51 -6.57 -4.50
N VAL A 139 3.81 -6.17 -5.54
CA VAL A 139 3.88 -4.82 -6.12
C VAL A 139 2.51 -4.17 -6.22
N CYS A 140 2.46 -2.87 -5.93
CA CYS A 140 1.25 -2.07 -6.04
C CYS A 140 1.03 -1.61 -7.49
N ILE A 141 -0.18 -1.75 -8.05
CA ILE A 141 -0.54 -1.28 -9.38
C ILE A 141 -1.72 -0.31 -9.31
N GLN A 142 -1.56 0.84 -9.97
CA GLN A 142 -2.54 1.93 -9.99
C GLN A 142 -3.47 1.80 -11.20
N ALA A 143 -4.71 1.38 -11.01
CA ALA A 143 -5.70 1.21 -12.09
C ALA A 143 -5.98 2.51 -12.90
N LYS A 144 -5.66 3.67 -12.34
CA LYS A 144 -5.78 4.96 -13.03
C LYS A 144 -4.89 5.09 -14.27
N LEU A 145 -3.76 4.38 -14.33
CA LEU A 145 -2.85 4.44 -15.47
C LEU A 145 -3.38 3.60 -16.64
N LYS A 146 -3.30 4.11 -17.85
CA LYS A 146 -3.72 3.41 -19.09
C LYS A 146 -2.96 2.11 -19.34
N ARG A 147 -1.72 2.03 -18.83
CA ARG A 147 -0.86 0.84 -18.95
C ARG A 147 -1.18 -0.30 -17.96
N SER A 148 -2.00 -0.04 -16.92
CA SER A 148 -2.13 -0.91 -15.76
C SER A 148 -2.53 -2.35 -16.09
N LEU A 149 -3.43 -2.57 -17.04
CA LEU A 149 -3.80 -3.93 -17.44
C LEU A 149 -2.59 -4.70 -17.99
N LYS A 150 -1.82 -4.09 -18.89
CA LYS A 150 -0.60 -4.71 -19.44
C LYS A 150 0.45 -5.01 -18.34
N ASP A 151 0.56 -4.13 -17.35
CA ASP A 151 1.46 -4.35 -16.20
C ASP A 151 0.97 -5.50 -15.33
N VAL A 152 -0.33 -5.59 -15.04
CA VAL A 152 -0.96 -6.71 -14.31
C VAL A 152 -0.74 -8.02 -15.06
N GLU A 153 -1.02 -8.06 -16.36
CA GLU A 153 -0.78 -9.23 -17.21
C GLU A 153 0.67 -9.70 -17.15
N ARG A 154 1.60 -8.76 -17.27
CA ARG A 154 3.04 -9.06 -17.21
C ARG A 154 3.44 -9.66 -15.86
N ILE A 155 2.93 -9.10 -14.75
CA ILE A 155 3.23 -9.57 -13.40
C ILE A 155 2.62 -10.96 -13.16
N ALA A 156 1.35 -11.16 -13.51
CA ALA A 156 0.66 -12.43 -13.33
C ALA A 156 1.31 -13.57 -14.13
N LYS A 157 1.77 -13.32 -15.37
CA LYS A 157 2.54 -14.30 -16.17
C LYS A 157 3.83 -14.80 -15.50
N HIS A 158 4.34 -14.05 -14.52
CA HIS A 158 5.51 -14.45 -13.72
C HIS A 158 5.12 -14.95 -12.33
N ASN A 159 3.86 -15.29 -12.08
CA ASN A 159 3.30 -15.66 -10.78
C ASN A 159 3.57 -14.61 -9.70
N GLY A 160 3.60 -13.34 -10.09
CA GLY A 160 3.84 -12.21 -9.20
C GLY A 160 2.58 -11.80 -8.43
N MET A 161 2.78 -11.22 -7.25
CA MET A 161 1.70 -10.78 -6.37
C MET A 161 1.40 -9.29 -6.56
N VAL A 162 0.15 -8.97 -6.89
CA VAL A 162 -0.32 -7.60 -7.15
C VAL A 162 -1.20 -7.11 -6.00
N ARG A 163 -0.96 -5.86 -5.54
CA ARG A 163 -1.93 -5.09 -4.76
C ARG A 163 -2.55 -4.05 -5.69
N LEU A 164 -3.81 -4.26 -6.08
CA LEU A 164 -4.52 -3.38 -7.00
C LEU A 164 -5.14 -2.21 -6.24
N VAL A 165 -4.78 -0.98 -6.63
CA VAL A 165 -5.31 0.29 -6.08
C VAL A 165 -5.88 1.16 -7.20
N LYS A 166 -6.75 2.13 -6.87
CA LYS A 166 -7.22 3.12 -7.86
C LYS A 166 -6.09 4.01 -8.38
N GLY A 167 -5.22 4.47 -7.50
CA GLY A 167 -4.13 5.40 -7.78
C GLY A 167 -4.46 6.82 -7.31
N ALA A 168 -3.48 7.44 -6.63
CA ALA A 168 -3.61 8.70 -5.91
C ALA A 168 -3.02 9.90 -6.67
N TYR A 169 -2.05 9.67 -7.53
CA TYR A 169 -1.32 10.74 -8.21
C TYR A 169 -2.13 11.40 -9.32
N LYS A 170 -1.89 12.71 -9.53
CA LYS A 170 -2.42 13.44 -10.67
C LYS A 170 -1.51 13.22 -11.87
N TYR A 171 -2.09 12.87 -13.00
CA TYR A 171 -1.38 12.60 -14.25
C TYR A 171 -2.08 13.26 -15.44
N PRO A 172 -1.37 13.60 -16.52
CA PRO A 172 -1.99 14.06 -17.75
C PRO A 172 -2.83 12.97 -18.42
N SER A 173 -3.81 13.39 -19.23
CA SER A 173 -4.73 12.50 -19.92
C SER A 173 -4.06 11.55 -20.93
N THR A 174 -2.85 11.87 -21.36
CA THR A 174 -2.05 11.02 -22.26
C THR A 174 -1.68 9.68 -21.63
N ILE A 175 -1.47 9.64 -20.30
CA ILE A 175 -0.98 8.45 -19.57
C ILE A 175 -1.98 7.89 -18.56
N ALA A 176 -3.02 8.65 -18.19
CA ALA A 176 -3.99 8.23 -17.19
C ALA A 176 -5.43 8.57 -17.59
N PHE A 177 -6.35 7.74 -17.12
CA PHE A 177 -7.77 8.05 -17.18
C PHE A 177 -8.09 9.22 -16.27
N GLN A 178 -8.91 10.16 -16.76
CA GLN A 178 -9.34 11.36 -16.02
C GLN A 178 -10.73 11.16 -15.41
N ASP A 179 -11.61 10.48 -16.12
CA ASP A 179 -12.95 10.19 -15.65
C ASP A 179 -12.94 9.05 -14.59
N LYS A 180 -13.73 9.25 -13.53
CA LYS A 180 -13.86 8.26 -12.44
C LYS A 180 -14.44 6.93 -12.91
N ARG A 181 -15.32 6.96 -13.92
CA ARG A 181 -15.94 5.78 -14.52
C ARG A 181 -14.90 4.97 -15.30
N ASP A 182 -14.02 5.64 -16.04
CA ASP A 182 -12.95 4.96 -16.77
C ASP A 182 -11.94 4.32 -15.84
N VAL A 183 -11.55 5.01 -14.77
CA VAL A 183 -10.70 4.43 -13.70
C VAL A 183 -11.38 3.21 -13.06
N TYR A 184 -12.66 3.31 -12.76
CA TYR A 184 -13.45 2.20 -12.23
C TYR A 184 -13.50 1.01 -13.18
N ASN A 185 -13.81 1.25 -14.44
CA ASN A 185 -13.87 0.20 -15.47
C ASN A 185 -12.50 -0.48 -15.65
N ASN A 186 -11.41 0.30 -15.69
CA ASN A 186 -10.07 -0.28 -15.79
C ASN A 186 -9.68 -1.05 -14.53
N TYR A 187 -10.12 -0.61 -13.33
CA TYR A 187 -9.95 -1.36 -12.10
C TYR A 187 -10.62 -2.74 -12.19
N LEU A 188 -11.88 -2.79 -12.66
CA LEU A 188 -12.61 -4.05 -12.83
C LEU A 188 -11.93 -4.97 -13.87
N ARG A 189 -11.44 -4.43 -14.98
CA ARG A 189 -10.68 -5.22 -15.96
C ARG A 189 -9.40 -5.82 -15.37
N CYS A 190 -8.63 -5.04 -14.63
CA CYS A 190 -7.44 -5.54 -13.94
C CYS A 190 -7.80 -6.60 -12.89
N MET A 191 -8.87 -6.39 -12.11
CA MET A 191 -9.35 -7.31 -11.10
C MET A 191 -9.80 -8.64 -11.71
N GLU A 192 -10.60 -8.62 -12.78
CA GLU A 192 -11.05 -9.83 -13.49
C GLU A 192 -9.86 -10.63 -14.04
N TYR A 193 -8.85 -9.93 -14.59
CA TYR A 193 -7.63 -10.58 -15.06
C TYR A 193 -6.88 -11.28 -13.90
N LEU A 194 -6.76 -10.62 -12.74
CA LEU A 194 -6.13 -11.20 -11.55
C LEU A 194 -6.90 -12.44 -11.05
N PHE A 195 -8.20 -12.39 -10.98
CA PHE A 195 -9.00 -13.56 -10.60
C PHE A 195 -8.80 -14.75 -11.55
N SER A 196 -8.66 -14.48 -12.84
CA SER A 196 -8.51 -15.54 -13.86
C SER A 196 -7.07 -16.11 -13.91
N HIS A 197 -6.03 -15.31 -13.60
CA HIS A 197 -4.64 -15.67 -13.93
C HIS A 197 -3.64 -15.57 -12.78
N ALA A 198 -3.98 -14.96 -11.64
CA ALA A 198 -3.07 -14.83 -10.51
C ALA A 198 -3.47 -15.74 -9.36
N ASP A 199 -2.48 -16.34 -8.68
CA ASP A 199 -2.73 -17.19 -7.50
C ASP A 199 -2.99 -16.35 -6.25
N LYS A 200 -2.23 -15.27 -6.08
CA LYS A 200 -2.30 -14.38 -4.90
C LYS A 200 -2.32 -12.91 -5.31
N PHE A 201 -3.27 -12.18 -4.78
CA PHE A 201 -3.35 -10.73 -4.99
C PHE A 201 -4.19 -10.08 -3.89
N MET A 202 -4.13 -8.75 -3.83
CA MET A 202 -4.89 -7.94 -2.88
C MET A 202 -5.73 -6.91 -3.63
N ILE A 203 -7.01 -6.80 -3.27
CA ILE A 203 -7.90 -5.75 -3.71
C ILE A 203 -7.92 -4.64 -2.66
N ALA A 204 -7.29 -3.50 -2.97
CA ALA A 204 -7.19 -2.37 -2.07
C ALA A 204 -8.14 -1.24 -2.50
N SER A 205 -9.29 -1.16 -1.85
CA SER A 205 -10.35 -0.20 -2.19
C SER A 205 -11.25 0.10 -0.98
N HIS A 206 -11.82 1.32 -0.95
CA HIS A 206 -12.88 1.73 -0.02
C HIS A 206 -14.26 1.78 -0.71
N ASP A 207 -14.35 1.34 -1.96
CA ASP A 207 -15.57 1.40 -2.77
C ASP A 207 -16.41 0.14 -2.57
N ASP A 208 -17.63 0.29 -2.02
CA ASP A 208 -18.53 -0.83 -1.74
C ASP A 208 -18.81 -1.71 -2.96
N LYS A 209 -18.93 -1.08 -4.14
CA LYS A 209 -19.21 -1.81 -5.37
C LYS A 209 -18.03 -2.71 -5.76
N ILE A 210 -16.82 -2.17 -5.68
CA ILE A 210 -15.60 -2.95 -5.96
C ILE A 210 -15.47 -4.11 -4.96
N ILE A 211 -15.64 -3.85 -3.67
CA ILE A 211 -15.54 -4.85 -2.61
C ILE A 211 -16.58 -5.96 -2.81
N LYS A 212 -17.84 -5.59 -3.05
CA LYS A 212 -18.92 -6.56 -3.31
C LYS A 212 -18.65 -7.43 -4.52
N ILE A 213 -18.13 -6.82 -5.62
CA ILE A 213 -17.75 -7.57 -6.83
C ILE A 213 -16.60 -8.52 -6.51
N ALA A 214 -15.58 -8.07 -5.76
CA ALA A 214 -14.44 -8.90 -5.38
C ALA A 214 -14.88 -10.12 -4.55
N ILE A 215 -15.70 -9.93 -3.52
CA ILE A 215 -16.26 -11.04 -2.70
C ILE A 215 -17.10 -12.03 -3.55
N ASN A 216 -17.89 -11.53 -4.48
CA ASN A 216 -18.63 -12.40 -5.39
C ASN A 216 -17.69 -13.16 -6.35
N SER A 217 -16.60 -12.52 -6.78
CA SER A 217 -15.60 -13.15 -7.63
C SER A 217 -14.79 -14.22 -6.91
N GLU A 218 -14.53 -14.10 -5.59
CA GLU A 218 -13.94 -15.20 -4.80
C GLU A 218 -14.75 -16.48 -4.94
N LYS A 219 -16.08 -16.37 -4.84
CA LYS A 219 -17.00 -17.51 -5.01
C LYS A 219 -16.97 -18.05 -6.44
N LYS A 220 -17.04 -17.15 -7.43
CA LYS A 220 -17.04 -17.53 -8.88
C LYS A 220 -15.75 -18.24 -9.29
N TYR A 221 -14.60 -17.78 -8.77
CA TYR A 221 -13.27 -18.31 -9.16
C TYR A 221 -12.72 -19.33 -8.14
N HIS A 222 -13.44 -19.64 -7.07
CA HIS A 222 -12.98 -20.50 -5.95
C HIS A 222 -11.62 -20.07 -5.41
N LYS A 223 -11.41 -18.76 -5.25
CA LYS A 223 -10.16 -18.15 -4.78
C LYS A 223 -10.41 -17.31 -3.54
N ARG A 224 -9.50 -17.40 -2.58
CA ARG A 224 -9.43 -16.45 -1.44
C ARG A 224 -8.40 -15.39 -1.76
N ILE A 225 -8.76 -14.14 -1.54
CA ILE A 225 -7.87 -12.99 -1.77
C ILE A 225 -7.71 -12.16 -0.49
N ALA A 226 -6.72 -11.25 -0.49
CA ALA A 226 -6.60 -10.25 0.56
C ALA A 226 -7.34 -8.95 0.18
N PHE A 227 -7.90 -8.28 1.19
CA PHE A 227 -8.46 -6.94 1.06
C PHE A 227 -7.57 -5.93 1.76
N GLY A 228 -7.53 -4.69 1.24
CA GLY A 228 -6.74 -3.61 1.82
C GLY A 228 -7.53 -2.32 1.96
N MET A 229 -7.44 -1.69 3.13
CA MET A 229 -7.99 -0.36 3.40
C MET A 229 -7.00 0.54 4.13
N LEU A 230 -7.16 1.85 4.01
CA LEU A 230 -6.36 2.81 4.77
C LEU A 230 -6.87 2.90 6.20
N LYS A 231 -5.96 3.03 7.17
CA LYS A 231 -6.31 3.31 8.57
C LYS A 231 -7.26 4.52 8.66
N GLY A 232 -8.28 4.39 9.51
CA GLY A 232 -9.22 5.47 9.81
C GLY A 232 -10.19 5.81 8.68
N VAL A 233 -10.20 5.05 7.58
CA VAL A 233 -11.14 5.23 6.48
C VAL A 233 -12.11 4.07 6.46
N ARG A 234 -13.39 4.32 6.79
CA ARG A 234 -14.47 3.32 6.81
C ARG A 234 -14.13 2.11 7.71
N SER A 235 -13.65 2.38 8.93
CA SER A 235 -13.19 1.35 9.87
C SER A 235 -14.26 0.32 10.19
N SER A 236 -15.55 0.71 10.29
CA SER A 236 -16.66 -0.22 10.49
C SER A 236 -16.85 -1.19 9.32
N LEU A 237 -16.61 -0.74 8.08
CA LEU A 237 -16.66 -1.63 6.92
C LEU A 237 -15.44 -2.58 6.91
N ALA A 238 -14.25 -2.09 7.25
CA ALA A 238 -13.05 -2.92 7.36
C ALA A 238 -13.26 -4.04 8.40
N ALA A 239 -13.74 -3.70 9.60
CA ALA A 239 -14.04 -4.65 10.66
C ALA A 239 -15.07 -5.71 10.19
N LYS A 240 -16.14 -5.29 9.50
CA LYS A 240 -17.14 -6.21 8.95
C LYS A 240 -16.54 -7.19 7.92
N ILE A 241 -15.65 -6.71 7.07
CA ILE A 241 -14.97 -7.58 6.08
C ILE A 241 -14.02 -8.54 6.80
N ALA A 242 -13.32 -8.11 7.84
CA ALA A 242 -12.42 -8.95 8.64
C ALA A 242 -13.09 -10.12 9.36
N GLU A 243 -14.42 -10.12 9.48
CA GLU A 243 -15.17 -11.26 10.04
C GLU A 243 -15.05 -12.54 9.18
N SER A 244 -14.95 -12.37 7.86
CA SER A 244 -14.94 -13.48 6.88
C SER A 244 -13.76 -13.48 5.92
N GLU A 245 -13.08 -12.35 5.72
CA GLU A 245 -12.05 -12.15 4.70
C GLU A 245 -10.71 -11.74 5.31
N ASP A 246 -9.60 -11.91 4.55
CA ASP A 246 -8.28 -11.44 4.94
C ASP A 246 -8.17 -9.91 4.75
N MET A 247 -8.48 -9.15 5.81
CA MET A 247 -8.44 -7.70 5.81
C MET A 247 -7.08 -7.17 6.29
N ASN A 248 -6.52 -6.26 5.51
CA ASN A 248 -5.24 -5.63 5.77
C ASN A 248 -5.38 -4.11 5.88
N ILE A 249 -5.00 -3.54 7.01
CA ILE A 249 -5.06 -2.10 7.25
C ILE A 249 -3.72 -1.46 6.91
N TYR A 250 -3.70 -0.58 5.90
CA TYR A 250 -2.52 0.20 5.55
C TYR A 250 -2.27 1.24 6.64
N LEU A 251 -1.15 1.09 7.35
CA LEU A 251 -0.82 1.76 8.59
C LEU A 251 0.43 2.63 8.40
N PRO A 252 0.29 3.90 7.96
CA PRO A 252 1.42 4.81 7.82
C PRO A 252 1.82 5.38 9.19
N TYR A 253 3.13 5.62 9.37
CA TYR A 253 3.70 6.30 10.54
C TYR A 253 5.00 7.03 10.16
N GLY A 254 5.41 8.00 10.96
CA GLY A 254 6.66 8.75 10.77
C GLY A 254 6.45 10.26 10.74
N GLU A 255 7.54 11.02 10.84
CA GLU A 255 7.55 12.48 10.95
C GLU A 255 6.98 13.21 9.71
N GLU A 256 7.05 12.60 8.53
CA GLU A 256 6.52 13.16 7.26
C GLU A 256 4.98 13.08 7.14
N TRP A 257 4.27 12.94 8.25
CA TRP A 257 2.83 12.76 8.30
C TRP A 257 2.03 13.94 7.73
N ILE A 258 2.55 15.17 7.83
CA ILE A 258 1.89 16.36 7.28
C ILE A 258 1.72 16.24 5.77
N LYS A 259 2.80 15.93 5.04
CA LYS A 259 2.77 15.76 3.58
C LYS A 259 1.82 14.64 3.17
N TYR A 260 1.86 13.52 3.90
CA TYR A 260 0.95 12.40 3.69
C TYR A 260 -0.52 12.82 3.89
N SER A 261 -0.83 13.48 4.99
CA SER A 261 -2.19 13.92 5.34
C SER A 261 -2.74 14.94 4.36
N MET A 262 -1.94 15.92 3.93
CA MET A 262 -2.32 16.91 2.92
C MET A 262 -2.67 16.26 1.59
N ARG A 263 -1.89 15.25 1.15
CA ARG A 263 -2.21 14.48 -0.05
C ARG A 263 -3.53 13.74 0.09
N ARG A 264 -3.78 13.10 1.24
CA ARG A 264 -5.08 12.45 1.51
C ARG A 264 -6.23 13.43 1.46
N LEU A 265 -6.12 14.59 2.10
CA LEU A 265 -7.13 15.64 2.06
C LEU A 265 -7.42 16.10 0.61
N SER A 266 -6.38 16.33 -0.20
CA SER A 266 -6.58 16.75 -1.60
C SER A 266 -7.27 15.68 -2.48
N GLU A 267 -7.14 14.42 -2.15
CA GLU A 267 -7.88 13.32 -2.79
C GLU A 267 -9.35 13.29 -2.35
N TRP A 268 -9.63 13.74 -1.13
CA TRP A 268 -10.95 13.68 -0.49
C TRP A 268 -11.88 14.82 -0.86
N GLU A 269 -11.37 16.00 -1.21
CA GLU A 269 -12.20 17.10 -1.75
C GLU A 269 -13.06 16.65 -2.95
N HIS A 270 -12.69 15.57 -3.61
CA HIS A 270 -13.44 14.97 -4.70
C HIS A 270 -14.34 13.79 -4.31
N THR A 271 -14.40 13.41 -3.02
CA THR A 271 -15.21 12.25 -2.58
C THR A 271 -16.05 12.58 -1.33
N LYS A 272 -17.31 13.01 -1.54
CA LYS A 272 -18.32 13.25 -0.48
C LYS A 272 -18.54 12.05 0.47
N ILE A 273 -18.01 10.87 0.14
CA ILE A 273 -18.15 9.63 0.91
C ILE A 273 -17.33 9.67 2.21
N ILE A 274 -16.23 10.40 2.23
CA ILE A 274 -15.30 10.39 3.37
C ILE A 274 -15.69 11.45 4.42
N ILE A 275 -16.30 12.55 3.99
CA ILE A 275 -16.85 13.55 4.93
C ILE A 275 -17.93 12.90 5.83
N ARG A 276 -18.74 11.99 5.31
CA ARG A 276 -19.72 11.25 6.12
C ARG A 276 -19.06 10.30 7.12
N SER A 277 -17.93 9.68 6.81
CA SER A 277 -17.25 8.77 7.75
C SER A 277 -16.49 9.49 8.87
N ILE A 278 -16.17 10.79 8.69
CA ILE A 278 -15.58 11.64 9.75
C ILE A 278 -16.65 12.07 10.77
N ILE A 279 -17.90 12.23 10.32
CA ILE A 279 -19.02 12.71 11.15
C ILE A 279 -19.71 11.53 11.87
N GLN A 280 -19.61 10.30 11.34
CA GLN A 280 -20.29 9.11 11.88
C GLN A 280 -19.39 8.15 12.66
N GLY A 281 -18.11 8.44 12.85
CA GLY A 281 -17.15 7.73 13.69
C GLY A 281 -16.54 8.64 14.71
#